data_7940fb6119ef49ca9bd31fc64369a909
#
_entry.id   7940fb6119ef49ca9bd31fc64369a909
#
_cell.length_a   1.000
_cell.length_b   1.000
_cell.length_c   1.000
_cell.angle_alpha   90.00
_cell.angle_beta   90.00
_cell.angle_gamma   90.00
#
_symmetry.space_group_name_H-M   'P 1'
#
loop_
_entity.id
_entity.type
_entity.pdbx_description
1 polymer ?
#
loop_
_entity_poly.entity_id
_entity_poly.type
_entity_poly.pdbx_seq_one_letter_code
_entity_poly.pdbx_strand_id
1 'polypeptide(L)'
;MQKKLFTLLILSAFSANYIHSEVVEEVVVQASLLGQTEDGISDPLHILDGAEIADMATTSLGETLDSLAGVTTADYGSAVGQPILRGLSGLRVKVLTNGLVNRDVAGIGADHKNEVDLFDIQQIEVVRGPSSLLYANGTSGGIVNLVDNTIATC
;
A
#
# COMPACT_ATOMS: atom_id res chain seq x y z
N MET A 1 17.97 -12.22 61.05
CA MET A 1 18.37 -11.57 59.80
C MET A 1 17.89 -12.35 58.54
N GLN A 2 17.80 -13.67 58.57
CA GLN A 2 17.37 -14.50 57.40
C GLN A 2 15.93 -14.26 56.93
N LYS A 3 14.98 -13.97 57.83
CA LYS A 3 13.57 -13.77 57.46
C LYS A 3 13.34 -12.48 56.61
N LYS A 4 14.14 -11.44 56.81
CA LYS A 4 14.05 -10.19 56.05
C LYS A 4 14.64 -10.33 54.63
N LEU A 5 15.61 -11.20 54.48
CA LEU A 5 16.22 -11.48 53.15
C LEU A 5 15.26 -12.27 52.23
N PHE A 6 14.49 -13.19 52.83
CA PHE A 6 13.51 -13.98 52.08
C PHE A 6 12.32 -13.15 51.58
N THR A 7 11.89 -12.15 52.39
CA THR A 7 10.80 -11.25 51.99
C THR A 7 11.23 -10.31 50.86
N LEU A 8 12.50 -9.91 50.83
CA LEU A 8 13.03 -9.06 49.75
C LEU A 8 13.16 -9.83 48.41
N LEU A 9 13.46 -11.12 48.48
CA LEU A 9 13.60 -11.99 47.29
C LEU A 9 12.23 -12.28 46.63
N ILE A 10 11.16 -12.37 47.43
CA ILE A 10 9.80 -12.62 46.90
C ILE A 10 9.23 -11.35 46.25
N LEU A 11 9.61 -10.16 46.74
CA LEU A 11 9.14 -8.90 46.17
C LEU A 11 9.79 -8.57 44.83
N SER A 12 11.00 -9.09 44.54
CA SER A 12 11.68 -8.90 43.28
C SER A 12 11.17 -9.82 42.15
N ALA A 13 10.44 -10.90 42.50
CA ALA A 13 9.90 -11.84 41.51
C ALA A 13 8.54 -11.39 40.90
N PHE A 14 7.95 -10.32 41.46
CA PHE A 14 6.64 -9.83 41.03
C PHE A 14 6.70 -8.66 40.02
N SER A 15 7.91 -8.23 39.66
CA SER A 15 8.11 -7.13 38.72
C SER A 15 8.67 -7.63 37.40
N ALA A 16 7.87 -8.26 36.55
CA ALA A 16 8.09 -8.25 35.10
C ALA A 16 7.14 -9.20 34.36
N ASN A 17 5.98 -8.75 34.09
CA ASN A 17 5.29 -9.17 32.88
C ASN A 17 4.42 -7.99 32.43
N TYR A 18 5.07 -6.92 32.00
CA TYR A 18 4.41 -6.02 31.07
C TYR A 18 4.31 -6.77 29.76
N ILE A 19 3.16 -7.41 29.54
CA ILE A 19 2.76 -7.88 28.23
C ILE A 19 2.60 -6.60 27.42
N HIS A 20 3.60 -6.31 26.58
CA HIS A 20 3.47 -5.32 25.54
C HIS A 20 2.44 -5.91 24.57
N SER A 21 1.19 -5.48 24.69
CA SER A 21 0.19 -5.73 23.66
C SER A 21 0.64 -4.89 22.46
N GLU A 22 1.25 -5.53 21.49
CA GLU A 22 1.49 -4.95 20.20
C GLU A 22 0.11 -4.65 19.61
N VAL A 23 -0.19 -3.37 19.47
CA VAL A 23 -1.41 -2.94 18.76
C VAL A 23 -1.14 -3.28 17.30
N VAL A 24 -1.70 -4.39 16.84
CA VAL A 24 -1.71 -4.70 15.42
C VAL A 24 -2.61 -3.64 14.79
N GLU A 25 -2.02 -2.71 14.06
CA GLU A 25 -2.75 -1.74 13.27
C GLU A 25 -3.47 -2.51 12.15
N GLU A 26 -4.79 -2.51 12.20
CA GLU A 26 -5.60 -3.17 11.17
C GLU A 26 -5.55 -2.32 9.90
N VAL A 27 -4.92 -2.85 8.85
CA VAL A 27 -4.84 -2.20 7.54
C VAL A 27 -6.17 -2.39 6.81
N VAL A 28 -6.89 -1.29 6.59
CA VAL A 28 -8.14 -1.30 5.84
C VAL A 28 -7.88 -1.01 4.37
N VAL A 29 -8.34 -1.89 3.49
CA VAL A 29 -8.20 -1.74 2.04
C VAL A 29 -9.33 -0.84 1.52
N GLN A 30 -8.97 0.35 1.09
CA GLN A 30 -9.95 1.33 0.61
C GLN A 30 -10.43 1.05 -0.83
N ALA A 31 -9.63 0.34 -1.62
CA ALA A 31 -10.06 -0.12 -2.94
C ALA A 31 -11.12 -1.23 -2.85
N SER A 32 -11.34 -1.82 -1.69
CA SER A 32 -12.39 -2.84 -1.53
C SER A 32 -13.78 -2.20 -1.52
N LEU A 33 -14.65 -2.62 -2.44
CA LEU A 33 -16.06 -2.22 -2.46
C LEU A 33 -16.84 -2.63 -1.20
N LEU A 34 -16.29 -3.58 -0.42
CA LEU A 34 -16.92 -4.13 0.78
C LEU A 34 -16.24 -3.65 2.08
N GLY A 35 -15.25 -2.76 1.99
CA GLY A 35 -14.48 -2.30 3.15
C GLY A 35 -13.79 -3.45 3.89
N GLN A 36 -13.27 -4.43 3.15
CA GLN A 36 -12.61 -5.60 3.71
C GLN A 36 -11.19 -5.25 4.14
N THR A 37 -10.71 -5.94 5.17
CA THR A 37 -9.29 -5.96 5.55
C THR A 37 -8.48 -6.80 4.58
N GLU A 38 -7.14 -6.64 4.62
CA GLU A 38 -6.21 -7.40 3.79
C GLU A 38 -6.47 -8.91 3.83
N ASP A 39 -6.69 -9.46 5.02
CA ASP A 39 -6.97 -10.89 5.24
C ASP A 39 -8.30 -11.36 4.64
N GLY A 40 -9.23 -10.45 4.39
CA GLY A 40 -10.54 -10.74 3.80
C GLY A 40 -10.54 -10.79 2.27
N ILE A 41 -9.44 -10.39 1.62
CA ILE A 41 -9.34 -10.33 0.17
C ILE A 41 -8.61 -11.56 -0.35
N SER A 42 -9.32 -12.37 -1.14
CA SER A 42 -8.77 -13.61 -1.73
C SER A 42 -7.85 -13.38 -2.92
N ASP A 43 -7.71 -12.15 -3.38
CA ASP A 43 -6.96 -11.78 -4.58
C ASP A 43 -5.53 -11.32 -4.26
N PRO A 44 -4.59 -11.42 -5.21
CA PRO A 44 -3.24 -10.90 -5.03
C PRO A 44 -3.27 -9.39 -4.78
N LEU A 45 -3.16 -9.03 -3.52
CA LEU A 45 -3.10 -7.67 -3.02
C LEU A 45 -1.70 -7.40 -2.45
N HIS A 46 -1.16 -6.22 -2.72
CA HIS A 46 -0.01 -5.69 -2.03
C HIS A 46 -0.35 -4.31 -1.51
N ILE A 47 0.05 -4.05 -0.28
CA ILE A 47 -0.14 -2.77 0.38
C ILE A 47 1.24 -2.24 0.75
N LEU A 48 1.51 -0.98 0.40
CA LEU A 48 2.66 -0.21 0.85
C LEU A 48 2.13 0.89 1.77
N ASP A 49 2.67 1.00 2.95
CA ASP A 49 2.31 2.08 3.86
C ASP A 49 3.09 3.38 3.58
N GLY A 50 2.61 4.49 4.15
CA GLY A 50 3.20 5.80 3.90
C GLY A 50 4.64 5.93 4.39
N ALA A 51 5.04 5.22 5.44
CA ALA A 51 6.41 5.25 5.95
C ALA A 51 7.35 4.53 4.97
N GLU A 52 6.94 3.38 4.45
CA GLU A 52 7.68 2.63 3.44
C GLU A 52 7.82 3.43 2.14
N ILE A 53 6.74 4.09 1.69
CA ILE A 53 6.76 4.96 0.51
C ILE A 53 7.73 6.12 0.70
N ALA A 54 7.72 6.78 1.86
CA ALA A 54 8.60 7.90 2.17
C ALA A 54 10.08 7.48 2.22
N ASP A 55 10.37 6.30 2.75
CA ASP A 55 11.73 5.77 2.82
C ASP A 55 12.31 5.43 1.43
N MET A 56 11.47 5.04 0.48
CA MET A 56 11.89 4.77 -0.89
C MET A 56 12.36 6.03 -1.64
N ALA A 57 11.84 7.20 -1.28
CA ALA A 57 12.18 8.52 -1.86
C ALA A 57 12.25 8.53 -3.40
N THR A 58 11.34 7.83 -4.05
CA THR A 58 11.30 7.68 -5.51
C THR A 58 10.64 8.87 -6.19
N THR A 59 10.90 9.04 -7.48
CA THR A 59 10.39 10.18 -8.27
C THR A 59 9.16 9.81 -9.10
N SER A 60 8.82 8.53 -9.21
CA SER A 60 7.69 8.06 -10.00
C SER A 60 6.94 6.92 -9.33
N LEU A 61 5.67 6.78 -9.67
CA LEU A 61 4.82 5.70 -9.17
C LEU A 61 5.37 4.32 -9.54
N GLY A 62 5.88 4.17 -10.76
CA GLY A 62 6.46 2.90 -11.21
C GLY A 62 7.68 2.50 -10.39
N GLU A 63 8.60 3.44 -10.10
CA GLU A 63 9.78 3.18 -9.26
C GLU A 63 9.38 2.76 -7.84
N THR A 64 8.38 3.42 -7.25
CA THR A 64 7.86 3.05 -5.93
C THR A 64 7.39 1.59 -5.90
N LEU A 65 6.76 1.13 -6.97
CA LEU A 65 6.17 -0.20 -7.05
C LEU A 65 7.12 -1.28 -7.60
N ASP A 66 8.29 -0.92 -8.11
CA ASP A 66 9.22 -1.86 -8.76
C ASP A 66 9.81 -2.90 -7.79
N SER A 67 9.77 -2.61 -6.49
CA SER A 67 10.12 -3.56 -5.43
C SER A 67 9.16 -4.74 -5.30
N LEU A 68 7.92 -4.59 -5.81
CA LEU A 68 6.89 -5.62 -5.69
C LEU A 68 7.03 -6.71 -6.75
N ALA A 69 6.89 -7.97 -6.34
CA ALA A 69 6.97 -9.10 -7.27
C ALA A 69 5.96 -8.98 -8.42
N GLY A 70 6.45 -9.05 -9.66
CA GLY A 70 5.63 -8.97 -10.89
C GLY A 70 5.16 -7.56 -11.25
N VAL A 71 5.78 -6.56 -10.66
CA VAL A 71 5.69 -5.16 -11.07
C VAL A 71 7.04 -4.77 -11.69
N THR A 72 7.01 -3.97 -12.72
CA THR A 72 8.18 -3.33 -13.34
C THR A 72 7.80 -1.92 -13.78
N THR A 73 8.81 -1.11 -14.04
CA THR A 73 8.61 0.28 -14.44
C THR A 73 8.82 0.45 -15.94
N ALA A 74 7.95 1.21 -16.59
CA ALA A 74 8.20 1.71 -17.94
C ALA A 74 9.17 2.89 -17.84
N ASP A 75 10.41 2.70 -18.25
CA ASP A 75 11.45 3.70 -18.14
C ASP A 75 11.58 4.54 -19.42
N TYR A 76 10.86 5.66 -19.46
CA TYR A 76 11.00 6.70 -20.48
C TYR A 76 11.65 7.97 -19.91
N GLY A 77 12.49 7.82 -18.88
CA GLY A 77 13.13 8.88 -18.13
C GLY A 77 12.69 8.93 -16.67
N SER A 78 13.54 9.47 -15.81
CA SER A 78 13.43 9.38 -14.34
C SER A 78 12.12 9.88 -13.72
N ALA A 79 11.30 10.62 -14.45
CA ALA A 79 10.04 11.15 -13.93
C ALA A 79 8.80 10.51 -14.57
N VAL A 80 8.97 9.62 -15.56
CA VAL A 80 7.83 9.09 -16.34
C VAL A 80 7.35 7.76 -15.80
N GLY A 81 8.16 7.00 -15.10
CA GLY A 81 7.94 5.65 -14.59
C GLY A 81 6.49 5.22 -14.40
N GLN A 82 5.89 4.64 -15.43
CA GLN A 82 4.55 4.04 -15.33
C GLN A 82 4.65 2.62 -14.78
N PRO A 83 3.74 2.19 -13.88
CA PRO A 83 3.72 0.81 -13.41
C PRO A 83 3.29 -0.15 -14.52
N ILE A 84 4.04 -1.23 -14.66
CA ILE A 84 3.74 -2.38 -15.51
C ILE A 84 3.41 -3.55 -14.59
N LEU A 85 2.16 -4.01 -14.60
CA LEU A 85 1.71 -5.14 -13.81
C LEU A 85 1.60 -6.38 -14.69
N ARG A 86 2.40 -7.42 -14.39
CA ARG A 86 2.42 -8.67 -15.17
C ARG A 86 2.61 -8.45 -16.69
N GLY A 87 3.45 -7.48 -17.06
CA GLY A 87 3.71 -7.12 -18.46
C GLY A 87 2.62 -6.27 -19.11
N LEU A 88 1.61 -5.81 -18.38
CA LEU A 88 0.55 -4.95 -18.86
C LEU A 88 0.68 -3.54 -18.31
N SER A 89 0.42 -2.54 -19.14
CA SER A 89 0.51 -1.10 -18.78
C SER A 89 -0.58 -0.27 -19.46
N GLY A 90 -0.54 1.03 -19.28
CA GLY A 90 -1.43 1.99 -19.90
C GLY A 90 -2.89 1.73 -19.56
N LEU A 91 -3.77 1.62 -20.56
CA LEU A 91 -5.20 1.43 -20.35
C LEU A 91 -5.59 0.14 -19.60
N ARG A 92 -4.67 -0.84 -19.52
CA ARG A 92 -4.91 -2.12 -18.86
C ARG A 92 -4.56 -2.13 -17.37
N VAL A 93 -3.80 -1.12 -16.93
CA VAL A 93 -3.50 -0.85 -15.53
C VAL A 93 -4.08 0.51 -15.19
N LYS A 94 -5.01 0.56 -14.25
CA LYS A 94 -5.62 1.83 -13.84
C LYS A 94 -5.00 2.32 -12.56
N VAL A 95 -4.70 3.61 -12.54
CA VAL A 95 -4.31 4.34 -11.34
C VAL A 95 -5.54 5.05 -10.81
N LEU A 96 -5.81 4.86 -9.53
CA LEU A 96 -6.92 5.46 -8.81
C LEU A 96 -6.36 6.33 -7.68
N THR A 97 -7.10 7.34 -7.29
CA THR A 97 -6.88 8.09 -6.05
C THR A 97 -8.16 8.02 -5.24
N ASN A 98 -8.07 7.48 -4.02
CA ASN A 98 -9.22 7.25 -3.13
C ASN A 98 -10.38 6.51 -3.82
N GLY A 99 -10.06 5.49 -4.63
CA GLY A 99 -11.03 4.69 -5.38
C GLY A 99 -11.55 5.32 -6.67
N LEU A 100 -11.15 6.55 -7.00
CA LEU A 100 -11.56 7.24 -8.22
C LEU A 100 -10.48 7.12 -9.29
N VAL A 101 -10.87 6.68 -10.50
CA VAL A 101 -9.94 6.51 -11.61
C VAL A 101 -9.35 7.85 -12.03
N ASN A 102 -8.02 7.94 -12.01
CA ASN A 102 -7.30 9.08 -12.56
C ASN A 102 -7.43 9.09 -14.08
N ARG A 103 -7.92 10.21 -14.61
CA ARG A 103 -8.07 10.42 -16.04
C ARG A 103 -6.97 11.33 -16.56
N ASP A 104 -5.77 10.80 -16.53
CA ASP A 104 -4.59 11.47 -17.05
C ASP A 104 -4.20 10.95 -18.44
N VAL A 105 -3.22 11.59 -19.06
CA VAL A 105 -2.70 11.19 -20.38
C VAL A 105 -1.80 9.95 -20.32
N ALA A 106 -1.41 9.51 -19.15
CA ALA A 106 -0.56 8.33 -18.95
C ALA A 106 -1.21 7.05 -19.48
N GLY A 107 -2.54 6.98 -19.51
CA GLY A 107 -3.25 5.88 -20.12
C GLY A 107 -3.11 5.78 -21.64
N ILE A 108 -2.69 6.86 -22.32
CA ILE A 108 -2.64 6.94 -23.80
C ILE A 108 -1.26 6.54 -24.31
N GLY A 109 -0.19 6.92 -23.61
CA GLY A 109 1.18 6.66 -24.04
C GLY A 109 2.11 6.36 -22.87
N ALA A 110 3.06 5.44 -23.09
CA ALA A 110 4.01 5.03 -22.07
C ALA A 110 5.05 6.12 -21.74
N ASP A 111 5.12 7.16 -22.54
CA ASP A 111 5.98 8.34 -22.42
C ASP A 111 5.37 9.44 -21.53
N HIS A 112 4.17 9.22 -21.02
CA HIS A 112 3.50 10.17 -20.13
C HIS A 112 3.51 9.66 -18.68
N LYS A 113 3.85 10.54 -17.74
CA LYS A 113 3.80 10.22 -16.32
C LYS A 113 2.37 10.13 -15.81
N ASN A 114 2.17 9.34 -14.78
CA ASN A 114 0.96 9.44 -13.96
C ASN A 114 1.01 10.75 -13.16
N GLU A 115 -0.05 11.55 -13.23
CA GLU A 115 -0.17 12.78 -12.44
C GLU A 115 -0.62 12.46 -11.02
N VAL A 116 0.31 11.98 -10.21
CA VAL A 116 0.08 11.66 -8.80
C VAL A 116 1.14 12.35 -7.94
N ASP A 117 0.73 12.84 -6.78
CA ASP A 117 1.64 13.35 -5.77
C ASP A 117 1.90 12.24 -4.74
N LEU A 118 3.15 11.80 -4.65
CA LEU A 118 3.54 10.72 -3.73
C LEU A 118 3.85 11.23 -2.31
N PHE A 119 3.95 12.55 -2.11
CA PHE A 119 4.31 13.10 -0.80
C PHE A 119 3.18 13.03 0.23
N ASP A 120 1.93 13.11 -0.23
CA ASP A 120 0.74 13.08 0.63
C ASP A 120 0.07 11.69 0.69
N ILE A 121 0.68 10.69 0.04
CA ILE A 121 0.14 9.33 0.02
C ILE A 121 0.40 8.64 1.34
N GLN A 122 -0.65 8.08 1.92
CA GLN A 122 -0.60 7.30 3.15
C GLN A 122 -0.51 5.81 2.91
N GLN A 123 -1.04 5.36 1.79
CA GLN A 123 -1.09 3.95 1.44
C GLN A 123 -1.18 3.79 -0.07
N ILE A 124 -0.50 2.80 -0.62
CA ILE A 124 -0.69 2.35 -2.00
C ILE A 124 -1.18 0.91 -1.99
N GLU A 125 -2.30 0.66 -2.63
CA GLU A 125 -2.91 -0.65 -2.76
C GLU A 125 -2.76 -1.14 -4.21
N VAL A 126 -2.17 -2.31 -4.41
CA VAL A 126 -2.00 -2.91 -5.73
C VAL A 126 -2.82 -4.19 -5.81
N VAL A 127 -3.95 -4.13 -6.53
CA VAL A 127 -4.82 -5.29 -6.78
C VAL A 127 -4.54 -5.86 -8.16
N ARG A 128 -4.21 -7.14 -8.21
CA ARG A 128 -3.83 -7.84 -9.44
C ARG A 128 -4.80 -8.97 -9.75
N GLY A 129 -5.10 -9.12 -11.01
CA GLY A 129 -5.93 -10.23 -11.48
C GLY A 129 -7.35 -9.81 -11.88
N PRO A 130 -8.25 -10.79 -12.10
CA PRO A 130 -9.60 -10.54 -12.62
C PRO A 130 -10.48 -9.67 -11.71
N SER A 131 -10.25 -9.70 -10.41
CA SER A 131 -10.97 -8.87 -9.43
C SER A 131 -10.77 -7.38 -9.63
N SER A 132 -9.66 -6.97 -10.25
CA SER A 132 -9.44 -5.57 -10.60
C SER A 132 -10.54 -5.00 -11.53
N LEU A 133 -11.25 -5.87 -12.27
CA LEU A 133 -12.40 -5.47 -13.11
C LEU A 133 -13.59 -4.95 -12.30
N LEU A 134 -13.69 -5.31 -11.02
CA LEU A 134 -14.72 -4.81 -10.11
C LEU A 134 -14.53 -3.31 -9.81
N TYR A 135 -13.30 -2.84 -9.89
CA TYR A 135 -12.95 -1.45 -9.52
C TYR A 135 -12.93 -0.52 -10.74
N ALA A 136 -12.53 -1.01 -11.90
CA ALA A 136 -12.50 -0.18 -13.10
C ALA A 136 -12.59 -1.01 -14.39
N ASN A 137 -13.31 -0.53 -15.37
CA ASN A 137 -13.43 -1.18 -16.68
C ASN A 137 -12.08 -1.26 -17.40
N GLY A 138 -11.78 -2.43 -17.96
CA GLY A 138 -10.59 -2.65 -18.79
C GLY A 138 -9.31 -2.93 -18.02
N THR A 139 -9.37 -3.16 -16.72
CA THR A 139 -8.22 -3.36 -15.83
C THR A 139 -7.70 -4.80 -15.81
N SER A 140 -7.43 -5.37 -16.99
CA SER A 140 -6.94 -6.76 -17.05
C SER A 140 -5.55 -6.97 -16.44
N GLY A 141 -4.75 -5.93 -16.33
CA GLY A 141 -3.44 -5.97 -15.66
C GLY A 141 -3.53 -5.84 -14.15
N GLY A 142 -4.42 -5.00 -13.68
CA GLY A 142 -4.59 -4.67 -12.29
C GLY A 142 -4.95 -3.21 -12.06
N ILE A 143 -5.08 -2.84 -10.81
CA ILE A 143 -5.24 -1.46 -10.35
C ILE A 143 -4.16 -1.09 -9.36
N VAL A 144 -3.85 0.19 -9.31
CA VAL A 144 -3.04 0.84 -8.27
C VAL A 144 -3.90 1.92 -7.66
N ASN A 145 -4.29 1.78 -6.41
CA ASN A 145 -5.08 2.77 -5.69
C ASN A 145 -4.18 3.52 -4.70
N LEU A 146 -4.15 4.82 -4.82
CA LEU A 146 -3.43 5.73 -3.96
C LEU A 146 -4.42 6.27 -2.93
N VAL A 147 -4.09 6.15 -1.68
CA VAL A 147 -4.89 6.66 -0.57
C VAL A 147 -4.20 7.86 0.04
N ASP A 148 -4.87 8.98 0.03
CA ASP A 148 -4.43 10.23 0.65
C ASP A 148 -5.44 10.71 1.71
N ASN A 149 -5.12 11.81 2.39
CA ASN A 149 -5.98 12.42 3.41
C ASN A 149 -7.07 13.34 2.87
N THR A 150 -7.25 13.43 1.56
CA THR A 150 -8.16 14.42 0.95
C THR A 150 -9.62 14.10 1.23
N ILE A 151 -9.93 12.80 1.38
CA ILE A 151 -11.29 12.34 1.73
C ILE A 151 -11.29 11.90 3.18
N ALA A 152 -11.88 12.72 4.05
CA ALA A 152 -12.07 12.36 5.45
C ALA A 152 -13.00 11.15 5.56
N THR A 153 -12.52 10.07 6.13
CA THR A 153 -13.37 8.96 6.55
C THR A 153 -14.14 9.39 7.79
N CYS A 154 -15.46 9.45 7.68
CA CYS A 154 -16.37 9.74 8.79
C CYS A 154 -16.62 8.47 9.63
#